data_f1a5b849894d2f3d038c53638e00d144
#
_entry.id   f1a5b849894d2f3d038c53638e00d144
#
_cell.length_a   1.000
_cell.length_b   1.000
_cell.length_c   1.000
_cell.angle_alpha   90.00
_cell.angle_beta   90.00
_cell.angle_gamma   90.00
#
_symmetry.space_group_name_H-M   'P 1'
#
loop_
_entity.id
_entity.type
_entity.pdbx_description
1 polymer ?
#
loop_
_entity_poly.entity_id
_entity_poly.type
_entity_poly.pdbx_seq_one_letter_code
_entity_poly.pdbx_strand_id
1 'polypeptide(L)'
;MTQRQYIEYLIATSSNYTCTNLADHLPGEAGQSHDAISDFLSHSKLTPRGLWDVVCGLLEDGPESFLVFDDSVQDKRYSTHIELVKLQYSGAEGGLVRGIGVLNLLHSNGKEGKEGKEGKAGDFYPLDYRIYAPENDGKTKNDHFREMLVRAKSDKQIQAKTVLFDSWYASVENLKLLAKLELFFVTTLKSNRLVSVWREAKDTKEAKEKNGYIHLQELEWTPQSLEQGLKIKLKELPFAVRLFKIVASNGDIEWLITNGSHTGQNSEPPRQTAHDVKHKNAVRWHIEQLHRELKQLVGTAKCQCRKARSQRNHLACCYLAWVAIKQHALQLQLTCYQVKHGLWSDFLKAQLAQPTISAALT
;
A
#
# COMPACT_ATOMS: atom_id res chain seq x y z
N MET A 1 -3.79 -29.41 10.57
CA MET A 1 -3.11 -28.27 9.87
C MET A 1 -2.76 -27.19 10.86
N THR A 2 -1.55 -26.68 10.83
CA THR A 2 -1.12 -25.52 11.62
C THR A 2 -0.98 -24.28 10.73
N GLN A 3 -1.05 -23.09 11.33
CA GLN A 3 -0.80 -21.83 10.64
C GLN A 3 0.58 -21.79 9.99
N ARG A 4 1.59 -22.31 10.70
CA ARG A 4 2.98 -22.37 10.22
C ARG A 4 3.09 -23.22 8.94
N GLN A 5 2.51 -24.42 8.93
CA GLN A 5 2.51 -25.29 7.74
C GLN A 5 1.84 -24.62 6.53
N TYR A 6 0.73 -23.90 6.76
CA TYR A 6 0.06 -23.18 5.69
C TYR A 6 0.89 -22.01 5.15
N ILE A 7 1.59 -21.26 6.03
CA ILE A 7 2.50 -20.18 5.63
C ILE A 7 3.68 -20.75 4.84
N GLU A 8 4.31 -21.83 5.32
CA GLU A 8 5.42 -22.52 4.63
C GLU A 8 5.01 -23.00 3.23
N TYR A 9 3.78 -23.52 3.10
CA TYR A 9 3.23 -23.86 1.80
C TYR A 9 3.08 -22.63 0.87
N LEU A 10 2.55 -21.51 1.37
CA LEU A 10 2.43 -20.28 0.57
C LEU A 10 3.81 -19.74 0.12
N ILE A 11 4.85 -19.96 0.93
CA ILE A 11 6.22 -19.64 0.57
C ILE A 11 6.74 -20.60 -0.50
N ALA A 12 6.50 -21.90 -0.35
CA ALA A 12 7.08 -22.93 -1.21
C ALA A 12 6.37 -23.09 -2.56
N THR A 13 5.02 -22.97 -2.63
CA THR A 13 4.27 -23.19 -3.87
C THR A 13 4.58 -22.14 -4.94
N SER A 14 4.75 -22.58 -6.18
CA SER A 14 5.05 -21.69 -7.32
C SER A 14 3.80 -21.16 -8.02
N SER A 15 2.73 -21.95 -8.09
CA SER A 15 1.56 -21.62 -8.93
C SER A 15 0.21 -22.07 -8.40
N ASN A 16 0.13 -23.22 -7.76
CA ASN A 16 -1.12 -23.86 -7.38
C ASN A 16 -1.41 -23.68 -5.88
N TYR A 17 -2.25 -22.72 -5.54
CA TYR A 17 -2.59 -22.33 -4.15
C TYR A 17 -3.88 -22.99 -3.65
N THR A 18 -4.13 -24.27 -3.98
CA THR A 18 -5.33 -25.00 -3.56
C THR A 18 -5.09 -25.85 -2.32
N CYS A 19 -6.16 -26.12 -1.56
CA CYS A 19 -6.10 -27.02 -0.41
C CYS A 19 -5.74 -28.46 -0.84
N THR A 20 -6.18 -28.89 -2.02
CA THR A 20 -5.84 -30.19 -2.60
C THR A 20 -4.32 -30.28 -2.86
N ASN A 21 -3.76 -29.30 -3.56
CA ASN A 21 -2.32 -29.30 -3.83
C ASN A 21 -1.48 -29.29 -2.54
N LEU A 22 -1.93 -28.60 -1.50
CA LEU A 22 -1.23 -28.67 -0.21
C LEU A 22 -1.34 -30.06 0.40
N ALA A 23 -2.53 -30.67 0.38
CA ALA A 23 -2.74 -32.01 0.92
C ALA A 23 -1.85 -33.07 0.25
N ASP A 24 -1.72 -32.97 -1.09
CA ASP A 24 -0.91 -33.90 -1.90
C ASP A 24 0.62 -33.78 -1.60
N HIS A 25 1.07 -32.66 -0.99
CA HIS A 25 2.49 -32.40 -0.72
C HIS A 25 2.85 -32.40 0.76
N LEU A 26 1.89 -32.66 1.66
CA LEU A 26 2.20 -32.77 3.08
C LEU A 26 2.89 -34.11 3.38
N PRO A 27 4.01 -34.10 4.15
CA PRO A 27 4.72 -35.33 4.51
C PRO A 27 3.91 -36.16 5.52
N GLY A 28 3.95 -37.48 5.38
CA GLY A 28 3.42 -38.46 6.32
C GLY A 28 2.43 -39.46 5.71
N GLU A 29 2.39 -40.68 6.27
CA GLU A 29 1.50 -41.76 5.82
C GLU A 29 -0.02 -41.45 6.03
N ALA A 30 -0.31 -40.58 7.00
CA ALA A 30 -1.65 -40.04 7.26
C ALA A 30 -1.70 -38.58 6.81
N GLY A 31 -1.50 -38.30 5.52
CA GLY A 31 -1.58 -36.95 4.96
C GLY A 31 -2.86 -36.23 5.40
N GLN A 32 -2.72 -34.97 5.79
CA GLN A 32 -3.91 -34.19 6.15
C GLN A 32 -4.77 -34.04 4.90
N SER A 33 -6.05 -34.40 5.02
CA SER A 33 -6.99 -34.23 3.90
C SER A 33 -7.17 -32.74 3.54
N HIS A 34 -7.57 -32.48 2.32
CA HIS A 34 -7.94 -31.13 1.90
C HIS A 34 -9.06 -30.53 2.77
N ASP A 35 -9.89 -31.37 3.41
CA ASP A 35 -10.91 -30.94 4.37
C ASP A 35 -10.29 -30.38 5.64
N ALA A 36 -9.23 -31.01 6.19
CA ALA A 36 -8.54 -30.49 7.36
C ALA A 36 -7.89 -29.11 7.10
N ILE A 37 -7.46 -28.86 5.87
CA ILE A 37 -6.93 -27.55 5.45
C ILE A 37 -8.08 -26.53 5.33
N SER A 38 -9.19 -26.93 4.72
CA SER A 38 -10.41 -26.11 4.62
C SER A 38 -10.96 -25.77 6.00
N ASP A 39 -10.94 -26.72 6.93
CA ASP A 39 -11.34 -26.55 8.33
C ASP A 39 -10.42 -25.56 9.06
N PHE A 40 -9.10 -25.68 8.91
CA PHE A 40 -8.17 -24.69 9.43
C PHE A 40 -8.54 -23.29 8.95
N LEU A 41 -8.74 -23.11 7.64
CA LEU A 41 -9.08 -21.81 7.07
C LEU A 41 -10.47 -21.29 7.53
N SER A 42 -11.44 -22.18 7.77
CA SER A 42 -12.79 -21.78 8.14
C SER A 42 -12.98 -21.52 9.63
N HIS A 43 -12.19 -22.16 10.50
CA HIS A 43 -12.36 -22.08 11.95
C HIS A 43 -11.31 -21.20 12.66
N SER A 44 -10.12 -21.00 12.08
CA SER A 44 -9.11 -20.08 12.64
C SER A 44 -9.62 -18.65 12.78
N LYS A 45 -9.07 -17.91 13.73
CA LYS A 45 -9.41 -16.50 14.01
C LYS A 45 -8.18 -15.60 13.85
N LEU A 46 -7.57 -15.66 12.67
CA LEU A 46 -6.42 -14.84 12.37
C LEU A 46 -6.84 -13.39 12.09
N THR A 47 -6.08 -12.45 12.61
CA THR A 47 -6.40 -11.01 12.53
C THR A 47 -5.16 -10.19 12.11
N PRO A 48 -5.34 -8.94 11.66
CA PRO A 48 -4.22 -8.04 11.42
C PRO A 48 -3.32 -7.80 12.63
N ARG A 49 -3.79 -8.09 13.85
CA ARG A 49 -2.98 -8.01 15.07
C ARG A 49 -1.80 -8.98 15.01
N GLY A 50 -2.02 -10.22 14.54
CA GLY A 50 -0.93 -11.19 14.39
C GLY A 50 0.17 -10.74 13.40
N LEU A 51 -0.18 -9.95 12.38
CA LEU A 51 0.80 -9.31 11.51
C LEU A 51 1.61 -8.26 12.29
N TRP A 52 0.93 -7.39 13.04
CA TRP A 52 1.61 -6.37 13.85
C TRP A 52 2.57 -6.98 14.87
N ASP A 53 2.16 -8.03 15.56
CA ASP A 53 2.98 -8.70 16.57
C ASP A 53 4.30 -9.26 15.99
N VAL A 54 4.32 -9.57 14.68
CA VAL A 54 5.55 -9.99 13.98
C VAL A 54 6.36 -8.80 13.48
N VAL A 55 5.72 -7.77 12.90
CA VAL A 55 6.48 -6.69 12.23
C VAL A 55 6.95 -5.59 13.17
N CYS A 56 6.36 -5.42 14.35
CA CYS A 56 6.70 -4.32 15.27
C CYS A 56 8.17 -4.29 15.67
N GLY A 57 8.80 -5.44 15.80
CA GLY A 57 10.24 -5.57 16.12
C GLY A 57 11.18 -5.47 14.92
N LEU A 58 10.63 -5.32 13.70
CA LEU A 58 11.40 -5.24 12.45
C LEU A 58 11.54 -3.83 11.91
N LEU A 59 10.79 -2.87 12.46
CA LEU A 59 10.71 -1.53 11.93
C LEU A 59 11.93 -0.69 12.32
N GLU A 60 12.54 -0.04 11.35
CA GLU A 60 13.40 1.13 11.59
C GLU A 60 12.50 2.39 11.60
N ASP A 61 11.82 2.62 12.72
CA ASP A 61 10.86 3.71 12.83
C ASP A 61 11.48 4.97 13.41
N GLY A 62 11.12 6.11 12.85
CA GLY A 62 11.58 7.42 13.28
C GLY A 62 10.78 8.56 12.64
N PRO A 63 11.01 9.82 13.06
CA PRO A 63 10.28 10.97 12.54
C PRO A 63 10.39 11.16 11.01
N GLU A 64 11.50 10.73 10.41
CA GLU A 64 11.74 10.79 8.96
C GLU A 64 11.14 9.62 8.18
N SER A 65 10.62 8.60 8.89
CA SER A 65 9.90 7.50 8.27
C SER A 65 8.56 7.93 7.72
N PHE A 66 7.97 7.06 6.89
CA PHE A 66 6.72 7.32 6.19
C PHE A 66 5.65 6.29 6.56
N LEU A 67 4.43 6.76 6.65
CA LEU A 67 3.23 5.93 6.56
C LEU A 67 2.70 6.02 5.14
N VAL A 68 2.46 4.90 4.50
CA VAL A 68 1.92 4.86 3.13
C VAL A 68 0.59 4.13 3.15
N PHE A 69 -0.44 4.73 2.58
CA PHE A 69 -1.78 4.15 2.55
C PHE A 69 -2.29 4.02 1.11
N ASP A 70 -2.81 2.83 0.81
CA ASP A 70 -3.50 2.57 -0.45
C ASP A 70 -4.38 1.32 -0.34
N ASP A 71 -5.22 1.06 -1.36
CA ASP A 71 -6.01 -0.16 -1.43
C ASP A 71 -5.75 -0.96 -2.71
N SER A 72 -5.99 -2.26 -2.61
CA SER A 72 -5.82 -3.18 -3.72
C SER A 72 -7.03 -4.10 -3.82
N VAL A 73 -7.43 -4.43 -5.04
CA VAL A 73 -8.50 -5.40 -5.30
C VAL A 73 -7.90 -6.76 -5.56
N GLN A 74 -8.33 -7.77 -4.79
CA GLN A 74 -8.04 -9.18 -5.05
C GLN A 74 -9.08 -9.68 -6.06
N ASP A 75 -8.67 -9.82 -7.30
CA ASP A 75 -9.54 -10.19 -8.42
C ASP A 75 -10.22 -11.55 -8.19
N LYS A 76 -11.52 -11.58 -8.31
CA LYS A 76 -12.41 -12.73 -8.18
C LYS A 76 -13.50 -12.68 -9.25
N ARG A 77 -13.19 -12.12 -10.43
CA ARG A 77 -14.18 -11.84 -11.50
C ARG A 77 -14.98 -13.06 -11.94
N TYR A 78 -14.39 -14.23 -11.88
CA TYR A 78 -15.03 -15.49 -12.27
C TYR A 78 -15.76 -16.19 -11.12
N SER A 79 -15.79 -15.62 -9.91
CA SER A 79 -16.46 -16.21 -8.77
C SER A 79 -17.83 -15.59 -8.55
N THR A 80 -18.84 -16.44 -8.38
CA THR A 80 -20.21 -16.03 -8.05
C THR A 80 -20.57 -16.27 -6.59
N HIS A 81 -19.81 -17.10 -5.87
CA HIS A 81 -20.17 -17.62 -4.55
C HIS A 81 -19.18 -17.32 -3.42
N ILE A 82 -18.12 -16.55 -3.70
CA ILE A 82 -17.17 -16.15 -2.66
C ILE A 82 -17.76 -14.96 -1.90
N GLU A 83 -17.96 -15.13 -0.60
CA GLU A 83 -18.32 -14.05 0.32
C GLU A 83 -17.25 -12.94 0.28
N LEU A 84 -17.61 -11.69 0.60
CA LEU A 84 -16.75 -10.48 0.51
C LEU A 84 -16.46 -9.99 -0.91
N VAL A 85 -16.82 -10.73 -1.95
CA VAL A 85 -16.64 -10.28 -3.35
C VAL A 85 -17.68 -9.24 -3.71
N LYS A 86 -17.21 -8.10 -4.21
CA LYS A 86 -18.04 -6.96 -4.64
C LYS A 86 -17.56 -6.42 -5.98
N LEU A 87 -18.46 -5.74 -6.65
CA LEU A 87 -18.09 -4.89 -7.79
C LEU A 87 -17.49 -3.61 -7.24
N GLN A 88 -16.24 -3.32 -7.61
CA GLN A 88 -15.54 -2.13 -7.17
C GLN A 88 -14.51 -1.68 -8.21
N TYR A 89 -14.14 -0.41 -8.18
CA TYR A 89 -13.13 0.12 -9.07
C TYR A 89 -11.74 -0.42 -8.69
N SER A 90 -10.98 -0.83 -9.70
CA SER A 90 -9.58 -1.24 -9.59
C SER A 90 -8.72 -0.31 -10.44
N GLY A 91 -7.80 0.42 -9.80
CA GLY A 91 -6.84 1.27 -10.50
C GLY A 91 -5.92 0.47 -11.44
N ALA A 92 -5.53 -0.74 -11.02
CA ALA A 92 -4.68 -1.62 -11.84
C ALA A 92 -5.35 -2.12 -13.13
N GLU A 93 -6.69 -2.26 -13.13
CA GLU A 93 -7.47 -2.71 -14.29
C GLU A 93 -8.12 -1.52 -15.05
N GLY A 94 -8.02 -0.31 -14.50
CA GLY A 94 -8.64 0.89 -15.08
C GLY A 94 -10.17 0.85 -15.13
N GLY A 95 -10.83 -0.02 -14.33
CA GLY A 95 -12.26 -0.25 -14.43
C GLY A 95 -12.89 -0.96 -13.23
N LEU A 96 -14.17 -1.32 -13.39
CA LEU A 96 -14.92 -2.07 -12.38
C LEU A 96 -14.57 -3.56 -12.44
N VAL A 97 -14.18 -4.13 -11.30
CA VAL A 97 -13.83 -5.55 -11.14
C VAL A 97 -14.58 -6.15 -9.97
N ARG A 98 -15.04 -7.39 -10.13
CA ARG A 98 -15.54 -8.18 -9.01
C ARG A 98 -14.35 -8.73 -8.22
N GLY A 99 -14.24 -8.35 -6.96
CA GLY A 99 -13.12 -8.76 -6.14
C GLY A 99 -13.28 -8.38 -4.68
N ILE A 100 -12.27 -8.75 -3.88
CA ILE A 100 -12.19 -8.41 -2.47
C ILE A 100 -11.27 -7.19 -2.33
N GLY A 101 -11.80 -6.07 -1.86
CA GLY A 101 -10.99 -4.86 -1.57
C GLY A 101 -10.20 -5.05 -0.29
N VAL A 102 -8.91 -4.73 -0.33
CA VAL A 102 -8.01 -4.76 0.83
C VAL A 102 -7.30 -3.44 0.93
N LEU A 103 -7.52 -2.75 2.04
CA LEU A 103 -6.84 -1.50 2.38
C LEU A 103 -5.58 -1.83 3.17
N ASN A 104 -4.51 -1.11 2.90
CA ASN A 104 -3.21 -1.33 3.52
C ASN A 104 -2.65 -0.05 4.13
N LEU A 105 -2.08 -0.16 5.31
CA LEU A 105 -1.21 0.84 5.90
C LEU A 105 0.19 0.25 6.03
N LEU A 106 1.14 0.89 5.38
CA LEU A 106 2.53 0.48 5.28
C LEU A 106 3.41 1.46 6.06
N HIS A 107 4.44 0.97 6.74
CA HIS A 107 5.57 1.76 7.21
C HIS A 107 6.73 1.63 6.23
N SER A 108 7.42 2.72 5.97
CA SER A 108 8.68 2.73 5.20
C SER A 108 9.68 3.65 5.86
N ASN A 109 10.95 3.23 5.95
CA ASN A 109 12.03 4.09 6.42
C ASN A 109 12.51 5.11 5.35
N GLY A 110 11.89 5.12 4.16
CA GLY A 110 12.21 6.04 3.07
C GLY A 110 13.52 5.75 2.33
N LYS A 111 14.26 4.73 2.73
CA LYS A 111 15.45 4.32 2.00
C LYS A 111 15.01 3.66 0.70
N GLU A 112 15.40 4.23 -0.43
CA GLU A 112 15.17 3.62 -1.73
C GLU A 112 15.92 2.29 -1.79
N GLY A 113 15.19 1.20 -1.91
CA GLY A 113 15.77 -0.01 -2.48
C GLY A 113 16.06 0.32 -3.92
N LYS A 114 17.32 0.44 -4.29
CA LYS A 114 17.71 0.66 -5.67
C LYS A 114 17.28 -0.54 -6.52
N GLU A 115 16.02 -0.51 -6.98
CA GLU A 115 15.63 -1.32 -8.12
C GLU A 115 16.40 -0.79 -9.32
N GLY A 116 17.43 -1.49 -9.71
CA GLY A 116 18.12 -1.20 -10.97
C GLY A 116 19.61 -1.41 -10.98
N LYS A 117 20.34 -1.33 -9.87
CA LYS A 117 21.80 -1.56 -9.91
C LYS A 117 22.40 -2.43 -8.80
N GLU A 118 21.74 -2.67 -7.68
CA GLU A 118 22.26 -3.54 -6.61
C GLU A 118 21.14 -4.11 -5.70
N GLY A 119 20.09 -4.68 -6.23
CA GLY A 119 19.22 -5.69 -5.62
C GLY A 119 18.76 -5.55 -4.15
N LYS A 120 18.89 -4.39 -3.51
CA LYS A 120 18.47 -4.21 -2.13
C LYS A 120 16.98 -3.93 -2.08
N ALA A 121 16.22 -4.83 -1.47
CA ALA A 121 14.82 -4.59 -1.19
C ALA A 121 14.70 -3.38 -0.25
N GLY A 122 13.87 -2.37 -0.59
CA GLY A 122 13.57 -1.24 0.28
C GLY A 122 13.05 -1.73 1.64
N ASP A 123 13.33 -1.02 2.72
CA ASP A 123 12.86 -1.40 4.05
C ASP A 123 11.48 -0.82 4.30
N PHE A 124 10.47 -1.65 4.09
CA PHE A 124 9.07 -1.33 4.32
C PHE A 124 8.30 -2.57 4.78
N TYR A 125 7.31 -2.37 5.66
CA TYR A 125 6.48 -3.43 6.21
C TYR A 125 5.02 -2.99 6.37
N PRO A 126 4.03 -3.86 6.08
CA PRO A 126 2.63 -3.58 6.34
C PRO A 126 2.36 -3.57 7.85
N LEU A 127 1.81 -2.45 8.37
CA LEU A 127 1.43 -2.30 9.77
C LEU A 127 0.06 -2.85 10.08
N ASP A 128 -0.84 -2.70 9.12
CA ASP A 128 -2.24 -3.11 9.25
C ASP A 128 -2.83 -3.31 7.84
N TYR A 129 -3.84 -4.16 7.75
CA TYR A 129 -4.67 -4.30 6.55
C TYR A 129 -6.14 -4.47 6.95
N ARG A 130 -7.05 -4.05 6.08
CA ARG A 130 -8.48 -4.18 6.30
C ARG A 130 -9.16 -4.71 5.05
N ILE A 131 -10.11 -5.62 5.23
CA ILE A 131 -10.96 -6.04 4.14
C ILE A 131 -12.16 -5.11 4.06
N TYR A 132 -12.36 -4.51 2.91
CA TYR A 132 -13.48 -3.60 2.67
C TYR A 132 -14.79 -4.36 2.58
N ALA A 133 -15.63 -4.24 3.58
CA ALA A 133 -16.90 -4.96 3.70
C ALA A 133 -17.97 -4.08 4.41
N PRO A 134 -18.39 -2.96 3.78
CA PRO A 134 -19.24 -1.95 4.42
C PRO A 134 -20.60 -2.48 4.88
N GLU A 135 -21.12 -3.56 4.30
CA GLU A 135 -22.34 -4.24 4.80
C GLU A 135 -22.14 -4.92 6.14
N ASN A 136 -20.88 -5.19 6.55
CA ASN A 136 -20.60 -5.86 7.82
C ASN A 136 -20.29 -4.87 8.93
N ASP A 137 -19.65 -3.74 8.62
CA ASP A 137 -19.16 -2.77 9.60
C ASP A 137 -19.67 -1.33 9.38
N GLY A 138 -20.41 -1.09 8.30
CA GLY A 138 -20.95 0.23 7.96
C GLY A 138 -19.90 1.26 7.53
N LYS A 139 -18.63 0.86 7.32
CA LYS A 139 -17.52 1.77 7.12
C LYS A 139 -17.17 1.96 5.65
N THR A 140 -16.86 3.21 5.31
CA THR A 140 -16.27 3.56 4.03
C THR A 140 -14.75 3.30 4.02
N LYS A 141 -14.12 3.30 2.84
CA LYS A 141 -12.65 3.23 2.74
C LYS A 141 -11.98 4.41 3.48
N ASN A 142 -12.59 5.59 3.48
CA ASN A 142 -12.09 6.76 4.20
C ASN A 142 -12.20 6.60 5.73
N ASP A 143 -13.22 5.91 6.25
CA ASP A 143 -13.31 5.61 7.68
C ASP A 143 -12.19 4.67 8.10
N HIS A 144 -11.91 3.64 7.31
CA HIS A 144 -10.77 2.75 7.55
C HIS A 144 -9.44 3.49 7.49
N PHE A 145 -9.23 4.39 6.51
CA PHE A 145 -8.05 5.25 6.44
C PHE A 145 -7.83 6.00 7.77
N ARG A 146 -8.87 6.68 8.25
CA ARG A 146 -8.80 7.45 9.49
C ARG A 146 -8.51 6.58 10.70
N GLU A 147 -9.22 5.47 10.86
CA GLU A 147 -9.02 4.55 11.98
C GLU A 147 -7.62 3.91 12.00
N MET A 148 -7.12 3.49 10.83
CA MET A 148 -5.80 2.86 10.74
C MET A 148 -4.71 3.84 11.12
N LEU A 149 -4.79 5.12 10.70
CA LEU A 149 -3.84 6.15 11.08
C LEU A 149 -3.92 6.50 12.57
N VAL A 150 -5.12 6.66 13.13
CA VAL A 150 -5.29 6.89 14.58
C VAL A 150 -4.63 5.75 15.35
N ARG A 151 -4.93 4.50 15.02
CA ARG A 151 -4.33 3.33 15.70
C ARG A 151 -2.82 3.20 15.47
N ALA A 152 -2.30 3.62 14.34
CA ALA A 152 -0.85 3.66 14.13
C ALA A 152 -0.17 4.60 15.12
N LYS A 153 -0.79 5.73 15.43
CA LYS A 153 -0.27 6.71 16.40
C LYS A 153 -0.56 6.32 17.85
N SER A 154 -1.80 5.94 18.19
CA SER A 154 -2.20 5.66 19.57
C SER A 154 -1.75 4.29 20.07
N ASP A 155 -2.04 3.23 19.30
CA ASP A 155 -1.87 1.84 19.76
C ASP A 155 -0.49 1.29 19.41
N LYS A 156 0.02 1.64 18.23
CA LYS A 156 1.31 1.16 17.71
C LYS A 156 2.46 2.13 17.98
N GLN A 157 2.17 3.36 18.42
CA GLN A 157 3.14 4.40 18.78
C GLN A 157 4.17 4.71 17.67
N ILE A 158 3.75 4.60 16.40
CA ILE A 158 4.61 4.88 15.25
C ILE A 158 5.09 6.32 15.27
N GLN A 159 6.41 6.50 15.12
CA GLN A 159 7.08 7.81 15.16
C GLN A 159 7.01 8.55 13.84
N ALA A 160 6.85 7.85 12.72
CA ALA A 160 6.73 8.45 11.39
C ALA A 160 5.81 9.67 11.39
N LYS A 161 6.28 10.76 10.78
CA LYS A 161 5.58 12.05 10.74
C LYS A 161 4.92 12.35 9.40
N THR A 162 5.28 11.63 8.33
CA THR A 162 4.77 11.89 6.97
C THR A 162 3.88 10.76 6.49
N VAL A 163 2.71 11.10 5.95
CA VAL A 163 1.74 10.15 5.37
C VAL A 163 1.64 10.38 3.86
N LEU A 164 1.77 9.31 3.09
CA LEU A 164 1.68 9.29 1.64
C LEU A 164 0.46 8.50 1.21
N PHE A 165 -0.34 9.05 0.31
CA PHE A 165 -1.56 8.41 -0.21
C PHE A 165 -1.97 9.04 -1.53
N ASP A 166 -2.87 8.38 -2.25
CA ASP A 166 -3.36 8.88 -3.54
C ASP A 166 -4.49 9.91 -3.41
N SER A 167 -4.89 10.48 -4.53
CA SER A 167 -5.94 11.51 -4.61
C SER A 167 -7.32 11.05 -4.15
N TRP A 168 -7.58 9.74 -4.11
CA TRP A 168 -8.85 9.18 -3.64
C TRP A 168 -9.06 9.45 -2.16
N TYR A 169 -7.97 9.41 -1.38
CA TYR A 169 -7.99 9.65 0.06
C TYR A 169 -7.77 11.12 0.44
N ALA A 170 -7.61 12.04 -0.53
CA ALA A 170 -7.43 13.47 -0.28
C ALA A 170 -8.76 14.21 0.02
N SER A 171 -9.60 13.61 0.87
CA SER A 171 -10.82 14.27 1.37
C SER A 171 -10.51 15.31 2.42
N VAL A 172 -11.38 16.31 2.57
CA VAL A 172 -11.20 17.39 3.56
C VAL A 172 -11.12 16.83 4.99
N GLU A 173 -11.96 15.85 5.32
CA GLU A 173 -11.99 15.20 6.62
C GLU A 173 -10.68 14.46 6.92
N ASN A 174 -10.12 13.77 5.92
CA ASN A 174 -8.84 13.09 6.07
C ASN A 174 -7.70 14.09 6.29
N LEU A 175 -7.64 15.17 5.50
CA LEU A 175 -6.63 16.21 5.64
C LEU A 175 -6.73 16.93 7.00
N LYS A 176 -7.95 17.19 7.49
CA LYS A 176 -8.19 17.75 8.83
C LYS A 176 -7.70 16.79 9.93
N LEU A 177 -7.95 15.49 9.79
CA LEU A 177 -7.48 14.50 10.75
C LEU A 177 -5.96 14.46 10.79
N LEU A 178 -5.29 14.42 9.63
CA LEU A 178 -3.83 14.42 9.57
C LEU A 178 -3.23 15.65 10.29
N ALA A 179 -3.78 16.85 10.05
CA ALA A 179 -3.36 18.05 10.75
C ALA A 179 -3.61 17.95 12.28
N LYS A 180 -4.75 17.39 12.70
CA LYS A 180 -5.06 17.16 14.13
C LYS A 180 -4.09 16.18 14.80
N LEU A 181 -3.60 15.19 14.04
CA LEU A 181 -2.61 14.20 14.52
C LEU A 181 -1.17 14.72 14.41
N GLU A 182 -0.98 15.98 14.01
CA GLU A 182 0.34 16.60 13.77
C GLU A 182 1.17 15.83 12.74
N LEU A 183 0.50 15.28 11.74
CA LEU A 183 1.11 14.55 10.64
C LEU A 183 1.25 15.43 9.41
N PHE A 184 2.40 15.35 8.77
CA PHE A 184 2.61 15.87 7.43
C PHE A 184 2.00 14.91 6.41
N PHE A 185 1.67 15.41 5.24
CA PHE A 185 1.24 14.56 4.15
C PHE A 185 1.82 15.02 2.81
N VAL A 186 1.98 14.07 1.91
CA VAL A 186 2.15 14.31 0.49
C VAL A 186 1.12 13.45 -0.23
N THR A 187 0.30 14.09 -1.07
CA THR A 187 -0.73 13.40 -1.85
C THR A 187 -0.96 14.11 -3.17
N THR A 188 -1.51 13.40 -4.13
CA THR A 188 -1.94 13.97 -5.41
C THR A 188 -3.31 14.63 -5.30
N LEU A 189 -3.57 15.64 -6.13
CA LEU A 189 -4.90 16.18 -6.38
C LEU A 189 -5.37 15.79 -7.78
N LYS A 190 -6.67 15.55 -7.92
CA LYS A 190 -7.29 15.39 -9.23
C LYS A 190 -7.25 16.71 -9.98
N SER A 191 -6.97 16.68 -11.27
CA SER A 191 -6.84 17.87 -12.16
C SER A 191 -8.06 18.78 -12.17
N ASN A 192 -9.26 18.24 -11.92
CA ASN A 192 -10.52 18.99 -11.86
C ASN A 192 -10.79 19.65 -10.50
N ARG A 193 -9.84 19.63 -9.56
CA ARG A 193 -10.03 20.25 -8.25
C ARG A 193 -9.96 21.76 -8.34
N LEU A 194 -10.88 22.43 -7.65
CA LEU A 194 -10.90 23.89 -7.52
C LEU A 194 -10.02 24.31 -6.33
N VAL A 195 -9.19 25.33 -6.56
CA VAL A 195 -8.28 25.91 -5.57
C VAL A 195 -8.30 27.42 -5.62
N SER A 196 -7.92 28.07 -4.52
CA SER A 196 -7.71 29.51 -4.47
C SER A 196 -6.27 29.79 -4.05
N VAL A 197 -5.57 30.67 -4.74
CA VAL A 197 -4.20 31.06 -4.38
C VAL A 197 -4.22 31.81 -3.05
N TRP A 198 -3.42 31.35 -2.08
CA TRP A 198 -3.31 32.04 -0.80
C TRP A 198 -2.54 33.33 -0.99
N ARG A 199 -3.19 34.46 -0.74
CA ARG A 199 -2.54 35.78 -0.67
C ARG A 199 -2.56 36.21 0.79
N GLU A 200 -1.40 36.59 1.32
CA GLU A 200 -1.35 37.23 2.63
C GLU A 200 -2.13 38.54 2.52
N ALA A 201 -3.14 38.69 3.37
CA ALA A 201 -4.03 39.83 3.32
C ALA A 201 -3.24 41.11 3.58
N LYS A 202 -2.93 41.86 2.53
CA LYS A 202 -2.86 43.31 2.66
C LYS A 202 -4.32 43.77 2.72
N ASP A 203 -4.68 44.43 3.81
CA ASP A 203 -6.05 44.90 4.15
C ASP A 203 -6.65 45.89 3.14
N THR A 204 -6.91 45.48 1.93
CA THR A 204 -7.68 46.28 0.96
C THR A 204 -8.92 45.50 0.56
N LYS A 205 -10.08 46.21 0.53
CA LYS A 205 -11.37 45.66 0.11
C LYS A 205 -11.31 44.99 -1.28
N GLU A 206 -10.43 45.44 -2.16
CA GLU A 206 -10.18 44.87 -3.49
C GLU A 206 -9.52 43.47 -3.46
N ALA A 207 -8.80 43.08 -2.40
CA ALA A 207 -8.23 41.76 -2.26
C ALA A 207 -9.27 40.68 -1.92
N LYS A 208 -10.44 41.07 -1.39
CA LYS A 208 -11.52 40.13 -1.06
C LYS A 208 -12.34 39.71 -2.27
N GLU A 209 -12.43 40.54 -3.32
CA GLU A 209 -13.22 40.24 -4.52
C GLU A 209 -12.52 39.37 -5.57
N LYS A 210 -11.19 39.25 -5.52
CA LYS A 210 -10.37 38.43 -6.45
C LYS A 210 -9.98 37.05 -5.97
N ASN A 211 -10.51 36.57 -4.84
CA ASN A 211 -10.22 35.24 -4.30
C ASN A 211 -11.22 34.17 -4.79
N GLY A 212 -11.45 34.12 -6.10
CA GLY A 212 -12.23 33.06 -6.73
C GLY A 212 -11.50 31.70 -6.65
N TYR A 213 -12.31 30.64 -6.58
CA TYR A 213 -11.79 29.28 -6.81
C TYR A 213 -11.66 29.05 -8.31
N ILE A 214 -10.49 28.65 -8.76
CA ILE A 214 -10.16 28.34 -10.16
C ILE A 214 -9.71 26.89 -10.29
N HIS A 215 -9.73 26.34 -11.49
CA HIS A 215 -9.18 25.02 -11.75
C HIS A 215 -7.65 25.00 -11.65
N LEU A 216 -7.08 23.86 -11.24
CA LEU A 216 -5.63 23.71 -11.13
C LEU A 216 -4.89 24.07 -12.43
N GLN A 217 -5.50 23.79 -13.57
CA GLN A 217 -4.94 24.05 -14.90
C GLN A 217 -4.85 25.53 -15.24
N GLU A 218 -5.68 26.38 -14.61
CA GLU A 218 -5.73 27.84 -14.82
C GLU A 218 -4.73 28.60 -13.96
N LEU A 219 -3.99 27.89 -13.10
CA LEU A 219 -2.98 28.52 -12.24
C LEU A 219 -1.78 29.00 -13.06
N GLU A 220 -1.41 30.24 -12.84
CA GLU A 220 -0.20 30.82 -13.40
C GLU A 220 1.04 30.39 -12.59
N TRP A 221 2.08 29.96 -13.29
CA TRP A 221 3.30 29.45 -12.71
C TRP A 221 4.50 30.28 -13.14
N THR A 222 5.25 30.80 -12.15
CA THR A 222 6.55 31.43 -12.36
C THR A 222 7.66 30.39 -12.13
N PRO A 223 8.90 30.62 -12.61
CA PRO A 223 10.03 29.74 -12.29
C PRO A 223 10.19 29.50 -10.78
N GLN A 224 10.01 30.52 -9.97
CA GLN A 224 10.08 30.44 -8.51
C GLN A 224 8.95 29.57 -7.95
N SER A 225 7.72 29.71 -8.42
CA SER A 225 6.58 28.90 -7.95
C SER A 225 6.66 27.44 -8.40
N LEU A 226 7.27 27.17 -9.55
CA LEU A 226 7.53 25.79 -9.98
C LEU A 226 8.51 25.08 -9.03
N GLU A 227 9.50 25.79 -8.50
CA GLU A 227 10.46 25.22 -7.55
C GLU A 227 9.92 25.15 -6.13
N GLN A 228 9.30 26.24 -5.64
CA GLN A 228 8.91 26.39 -4.23
C GLN A 228 7.45 26.02 -3.97
N GLY A 229 6.68 25.70 -5.01
CA GLY A 229 5.25 25.47 -4.95
C GLY A 229 4.42 26.73 -4.68
N LEU A 230 3.13 26.63 -4.92
CA LEU A 230 2.15 27.68 -4.65
C LEU A 230 1.45 27.39 -3.33
N LYS A 231 1.32 28.41 -2.47
CA LYS A 231 0.46 28.31 -1.28
C LYS A 231 -1.00 28.49 -1.73
N ILE A 232 -1.80 27.49 -1.51
CA ILE A 232 -3.20 27.46 -1.95
C ILE A 232 -4.16 27.13 -0.80
N LYS A 233 -5.43 27.45 -1.03
CA LYS A 233 -6.54 27.10 -0.16
C LYS A 233 -7.45 26.11 -0.87
N LEU A 234 -7.77 25.01 -0.23
CA LEU A 234 -8.82 24.08 -0.64
C LEU A 234 -10.14 24.48 0.01
N LYS A 235 -11.25 24.29 -0.70
CA LYS A 235 -12.58 24.56 -0.15
C LYS A 235 -12.80 23.74 1.14
N GLU A 236 -13.33 24.37 2.18
CA GLU A 236 -13.64 23.76 3.49
C GLU A 236 -12.43 23.30 4.32
N LEU A 237 -11.19 23.46 3.82
CA LEU A 237 -10.00 23.18 4.58
C LEU A 237 -9.59 24.43 5.38
N PRO A 238 -9.44 24.37 6.73
CA PRO A 238 -9.19 25.54 7.57
C PRO A 238 -7.76 26.09 7.50
N PHE A 239 -6.85 25.38 6.82
CA PHE A 239 -5.45 25.77 6.66
C PHE A 239 -5.04 25.74 5.17
N ALA A 240 -3.99 26.48 4.86
CA ALA A 240 -3.39 26.46 3.53
C ALA A 240 -2.50 25.25 3.34
N VAL A 241 -2.39 24.79 2.11
CA VAL A 241 -1.45 23.76 1.68
C VAL A 241 -0.55 24.30 0.58
N ARG A 242 0.59 23.65 0.36
CA ARG A 242 1.50 24.00 -0.73
C ARG A 242 1.29 23.02 -1.89
N LEU A 243 1.03 23.57 -3.07
CA LEU A 243 0.81 22.83 -4.31
C LEU A 243 2.07 22.88 -5.16
N PHE A 244 2.45 21.73 -5.70
CA PHE A 244 3.57 21.59 -6.63
C PHE A 244 3.05 21.00 -7.94
N LYS A 245 3.54 21.55 -9.06
CA LYS A 245 3.31 21.04 -10.40
C LYS A 245 4.54 20.23 -10.81
N ILE A 246 4.41 18.93 -10.89
CA ILE A 246 5.48 18.03 -11.33
C ILE A 246 5.16 17.56 -12.75
N VAL A 247 6.09 17.78 -13.65
CA VAL A 247 5.97 17.31 -15.03
C VAL A 247 6.82 16.05 -15.17
N ALA A 248 6.19 14.95 -15.55
CA ALA A 248 6.85 13.68 -15.83
C ALA A 248 7.56 13.73 -17.20
N SER A 249 8.47 12.80 -17.46
CA SER A 249 9.22 12.74 -18.73
C SER A 249 8.34 12.50 -19.96
N ASN A 250 7.16 11.90 -19.77
CA ASN A 250 6.15 11.70 -20.83
C ASN A 250 5.23 12.92 -21.03
N GLY A 251 5.45 14.01 -20.28
CA GLY A 251 4.64 15.23 -20.33
C GLY A 251 3.41 15.24 -19.41
N ASP A 252 3.11 14.15 -18.71
CA ASP A 252 2.01 14.12 -17.76
C ASP A 252 2.27 15.05 -16.57
N ILE A 253 1.22 15.70 -16.09
CA ILE A 253 1.29 16.64 -14.97
C ILE A 253 0.70 15.98 -13.72
N GLU A 254 1.53 15.85 -12.70
CA GLU A 254 1.14 15.42 -11.36
C GLU A 254 1.02 16.63 -10.44
N TRP A 255 -0.13 16.78 -9.79
CA TRP A 255 -0.41 17.85 -8.85
C TRP A 255 -0.22 17.35 -7.43
N LEU A 256 0.92 17.65 -6.81
CA LEU A 256 1.22 17.23 -5.43
C LEU A 256 0.89 18.33 -4.44
N ILE A 257 0.24 17.98 -3.34
CA ILE A 257 0.02 18.87 -2.21
C ILE A 257 0.66 18.34 -0.93
N THR A 258 1.09 19.28 -0.09
CA THR A 258 1.58 19.00 1.25
C THR A 258 1.14 20.10 2.21
N ASN A 259 0.90 19.75 3.48
CA ASN A 259 0.70 20.72 4.56
C ASN A 259 2.01 21.27 5.11
N GLY A 260 3.16 20.84 4.58
CA GLY A 260 4.53 21.21 4.84
C GLY A 260 4.75 22.04 6.11
N SER A 261 5.35 21.45 7.11
CA SER A 261 5.81 22.12 8.34
C SER A 261 4.79 22.94 9.13
N HIS A 262 3.96 22.29 9.90
CA HIS A 262 3.44 22.85 11.13
C HIS A 262 4.40 22.52 12.28
N THR A 263 5.56 23.14 12.31
CA THR A 263 6.23 23.33 13.59
C THR A 263 5.60 24.57 14.19
N GLY A 264 4.77 24.36 15.18
CA GLY A 264 4.32 25.44 16.03
C GLY A 264 5.55 26.15 16.60
N GLN A 265 5.46 27.49 16.69
CA GLN A 265 6.40 28.41 17.33
C GLN A 265 7.73 28.68 16.62
N ASN A 266 7.75 29.75 15.83
CA ASN A 266 8.87 30.68 15.62
C ASN A 266 10.12 30.22 14.83
N SER A 267 10.07 29.16 14.05
CA SER A 267 11.07 28.97 13.00
C SER A 267 10.35 28.66 11.68
N GLU A 268 10.63 29.44 10.63
CA GLU A 268 10.22 29.04 9.28
C GLU A 268 10.81 27.66 9.02
N PRO A 269 9.96 26.65 8.74
CA PRO A 269 10.49 25.34 8.39
C PRO A 269 11.29 25.43 7.10
N PRO A 270 12.25 24.53 6.88
CA PRO A 270 12.97 24.49 5.63
C PRO A 270 11.99 24.47 4.47
N ARG A 271 12.13 25.40 3.53
CA ARG A 271 11.26 25.50 2.36
C ARG A 271 11.42 24.22 1.55
N GLN A 272 10.37 23.39 1.55
CA GLN A 272 10.36 22.20 0.70
C GLN A 272 10.36 22.63 -0.76
N THR A 273 11.25 22.07 -1.54
CA THR A 273 11.30 22.26 -3.00
C THR A 273 10.42 21.22 -3.73
N ALA A 274 10.15 21.46 -4.99
CA ALA A 274 9.49 20.49 -5.86
C ALA A 274 10.24 19.16 -5.91
N HIS A 275 11.58 19.21 -5.87
CA HIS A 275 12.44 18.03 -5.81
C HIS A 275 12.20 17.21 -4.52
N ASP A 276 12.16 17.87 -3.35
CA ASP A 276 11.96 17.21 -2.07
C ASP A 276 10.60 16.52 -2.00
N VAL A 277 9.54 17.19 -2.49
CA VAL A 277 8.19 16.63 -2.47
C VAL A 277 8.06 15.48 -3.47
N LYS A 278 8.67 15.58 -4.65
CA LYS A 278 8.74 14.50 -5.64
C LYS A 278 9.46 13.28 -5.06
N HIS A 279 10.59 13.48 -4.40
CA HIS A 279 11.37 12.42 -3.75
C HIS A 279 10.53 11.72 -2.66
N LYS A 280 9.86 12.48 -1.78
CA LYS A 280 8.94 11.92 -0.77
C LYS A 280 7.80 11.14 -1.42
N ASN A 281 7.19 11.67 -2.49
CA ASN A 281 6.11 10.97 -3.19
C ASN A 281 6.57 9.66 -3.84
N ALA A 282 7.83 9.56 -4.26
CA ALA A 282 8.39 8.33 -4.82
C ALA A 282 8.37 7.16 -3.82
N VAL A 283 8.46 7.41 -2.51
CA VAL A 283 8.34 6.38 -1.47
C VAL A 283 6.96 5.69 -1.50
N ARG A 284 5.93 6.35 -2.03
CA ARG A 284 4.59 5.76 -2.21
C ARG A 284 4.64 4.49 -3.08
N TRP A 285 5.64 4.36 -3.96
CA TRP A 285 5.83 3.16 -4.77
C TRP A 285 5.99 1.87 -3.94
N HIS A 286 6.45 1.95 -2.69
CA HIS A 286 6.59 0.78 -1.82
C HIS A 286 5.26 0.05 -1.57
N ILE A 287 4.12 0.76 -1.51
CA ILE A 287 2.83 0.09 -1.33
C ILE A 287 2.36 -0.61 -2.61
N GLU A 288 2.68 -0.06 -3.77
CA GLU A 288 2.41 -0.70 -5.06
C GLU A 288 3.26 -1.96 -5.22
N GLN A 289 4.53 -1.91 -4.79
CA GLN A 289 5.41 -3.07 -4.74
C GLN A 289 4.86 -4.14 -3.77
N LEU A 290 4.43 -3.77 -2.57
CA LEU A 290 3.77 -4.69 -1.63
C LEU A 290 2.57 -5.37 -2.28
N HIS A 291 1.68 -4.61 -2.93
CA HIS A 291 0.50 -5.17 -3.59
C HIS A 291 0.86 -6.16 -4.69
N ARG A 292 1.88 -5.86 -5.48
CA ARG A 292 2.39 -6.74 -6.54
C ARG A 292 2.97 -8.02 -5.96
N GLU A 293 3.86 -7.91 -4.97
CA GLU A 293 4.52 -9.04 -4.33
C GLU A 293 3.51 -9.96 -3.61
N LEU A 294 2.54 -9.40 -2.88
CA LEU A 294 1.47 -10.17 -2.24
C LEU A 294 0.65 -10.98 -3.24
N LYS A 295 0.35 -10.42 -4.41
CA LYS A 295 -0.41 -11.13 -5.46
C LYS A 295 0.43 -12.20 -6.14
N GLN A 296 1.69 -11.90 -6.47
CA GLN A 296 2.53 -12.74 -7.30
C GLN A 296 3.31 -13.79 -6.50
N LEU A 297 3.82 -13.45 -5.31
CA LEU A 297 4.71 -14.34 -4.56
C LEU A 297 4.00 -15.26 -3.58
N VAL A 298 2.89 -14.79 -2.99
CA VAL A 298 2.14 -15.54 -1.95
C VAL A 298 0.67 -15.75 -2.27
N GLY A 299 0.20 -15.28 -3.42
CA GLY A 299 -1.10 -15.63 -3.97
C GLY A 299 -2.32 -15.12 -3.23
N THR A 300 -2.32 -13.87 -2.74
CA THR A 300 -3.47 -13.28 -2.01
C THR A 300 -4.79 -13.36 -2.76
N ALA A 301 -4.77 -13.30 -4.09
CA ALA A 301 -5.95 -13.42 -4.94
C ALA A 301 -6.32 -14.87 -5.30
N LYS A 302 -5.55 -15.88 -4.87
CA LYS A 302 -5.68 -17.26 -5.34
C LYS A 302 -6.63 -18.15 -4.52
N CYS A 303 -6.99 -17.77 -3.29
CA CYS A 303 -7.89 -18.56 -2.44
C CYS A 303 -9.25 -18.74 -3.09
N GLN A 304 -9.69 -20.01 -3.21
CA GLN A 304 -10.98 -20.38 -3.80
C GLN A 304 -12.07 -20.70 -2.73
N CYS A 305 -11.72 -20.63 -1.46
CA CYS A 305 -12.67 -20.86 -0.37
C CYS A 305 -13.81 -19.84 -0.43
N ARG A 306 -15.06 -20.30 -0.22
CA ARG A 306 -16.25 -19.45 -0.36
C ARG A 306 -16.50 -18.55 0.85
N LYS A 307 -16.19 -19.02 2.07
CA LYS A 307 -16.50 -18.35 3.33
C LYS A 307 -15.62 -17.13 3.58
N ALA A 308 -16.21 -16.05 4.08
CA ALA A 308 -15.51 -14.83 4.46
C ALA A 308 -14.37 -15.10 5.46
N ARG A 309 -14.60 -16.00 6.41
CA ARG A 309 -13.59 -16.39 7.41
C ARG A 309 -12.37 -17.00 6.72
N SER A 310 -12.55 -17.91 5.78
CA SER A 310 -11.47 -18.56 5.06
C SER A 310 -10.65 -17.57 4.23
N GLN A 311 -11.31 -16.61 3.57
CA GLN A 311 -10.64 -15.54 2.84
C GLN A 311 -9.79 -14.66 3.77
N ARG A 312 -10.32 -14.31 4.95
CA ARG A 312 -9.61 -13.52 5.98
C ARG A 312 -8.37 -14.25 6.49
N ASN A 313 -8.51 -15.54 6.82
CA ASN A 313 -7.41 -16.35 7.34
C ASN A 313 -6.34 -16.61 6.28
N HIS A 314 -6.74 -16.85 5.02
CA HIS A 314 -5.79 -16.94 3.90
C HIS A 314 -4.98 -15.64 3.75
N LEU A 315 -5.64 -14.49 3.71
CA LEU A 315 -4.96 -13.20 3.61
C LEU A 315 -3.97 -13.00 4.78
N ALA A 316 -4.38 -13.30 6.02
CA ALA A 316 -3.50 -13.21 7.17
C ALA A 316 -2.23 -14.05 7.00
N CYS A 317 -2.36 -15.29 6.52
CA CYS A 317 -1.22 -16.15 6.23
C CYS A 317 -0.36 -15.64 5.08
N CYS A 318 -0.96 -15.04 4.04
CA CYS A 318 -0.22 -14.43 2.93
C CYS A 318 0.67 -13.27 3.40
N TYR A 319 0.14 -12.39 4.26
CA TYR A 319 0.96 -11.29 4.81
C TYR A 319 2.14 -11.82 5.61
N LEU A 320 1.93 -12.83 6.46
CA LEU A 320 3.02 -13.45 7.25
C LEU A 320 4.03 -14.18 6.34
N ALA A 321 3.57 -14.87 5.32
CA ALA A 321 4.43 -15.49 4.32
C ALA A 321 5.29 -14.45 3.58
N TRP A 322 4.69 -13.34 3.20
CA TRP A 322 5.41 -12.24 2.57
C TRP A 322 6.46 -11.63 3.51
N VAL A 323 6.13 -11.41 4.79
CA VAL A 323 7.09 -10.90 5.80
C VAL A 323 8.29 -11.85 5.93
N ALA A 324 8.07 -13.16 5.97
CA ALA A 324 9.15 -14.14 6.03
C ALA A 324 10.07 -14.09 4.80
N ILE A 325 9.48 -14.00 3.58
CA ILE A 325 10.24 -13.82 2.33
C ILE A 325 11.04 -12.52 2.38
N LYS A 326 10.40 -11.41 2.82
CA LYS A 326 11.03 -10.09 2.90
C LYS A 326 12.21 -10.06 3.85
N GLN A 327 12.08 -10.64 5.04
CA GLN A 327 13.17 -10.73 5.99
C GLN A 327 14.35 -11.52 5.41
N HIS A 328 14.07 -12.65 4.78
CA HIS A 328 15.12 -13.47 4.16
C HIS A 328 15.79 -12.74 2.98
N ALA A 329 15.02 -12.01 2.19
CA ALA A 329 15.52 -11.17 1.10
C ALA A 329 16.48 -10.08 1.60
N LEU A 330 16.12 -9.40 2.70
CA LEU A 330 16.99 -8.39 3.33
C LEU A 330 18.28 -8.99 3.87
N GLN A 331 18.22 -10.16 4.53
CA GLN A 331 19.40 -10.85 5.05
C GLN A 331 20.37 -11.24 3.94
N LEU A 332 19.87 -11.71 2.80
CA LEU A 332 20.65 -12.13 1.65
C LEU A 332 21.00 -10.99 0.69
N GLN A 333 20.50 -9.78 0.91
CA GLN A 333 20.61 -8.63 0.00
C GLN A 333 20.04 -8.94 -1.41
N LEU A 334 18.97 -9.71 -1.46
CA LEU A 334 18.23 -10.10 -2.65
C LEU A 334 16.86 -9.40 -2.70
N THR A 335 16.21 -9.46 -3.85
CA THR A 335 14.79 -9.11 -3.97
C THR A 335 13.90 -10.26 -3.49
N CYS A 336 12.65 -9.96 -3.07
CA CYS A 336 11.67 -11.00 -2.72
C CYS A 336 11.44 -12.00 -3.88
N TYR A 337 11.52 -11.52 -5.13
CA TYR A 337 11.42 -12.35 -6.33
C TYR A 337 12.60 -13.32 -6.45
N GLN A 338 13.83 -12.84 -6.25
CA GLN A 338 15.01 -13.71 -6.31
C GLN A 338 14.96 -14.79 -5.23
N VAL A 339 14.54 -14.46 -4.01
CA VAL A 339 14.34 -15.45 -2.95
C VAL A 339 13.31 -16.50 -3.36
N LYS A 340 12.12 -16.04 -3.81
CA LYS A 340 11.04 -16.95 -4.21
C LYS A 340 11.42 -17.86 -5.37
N HIS A 341 12.05 -17.32 -6.41
CA HIS A 341 12.48 -18.08 -7.58
C HIS A 341 13.67 -19.00 -7.26
N GLY A 342 14.54 -18.59 -6.33
CA GLY A 342 15.68 -19.38 -5.87
C GLY A 342 15.28 -20.73 -5.27
N LEU A 343 14.08 -20.83 -4.64
CA LEU A 343 13.56 -22.09 -4.12
C LEU A 343 13.41 -23.21 -5.15
N TRP A 344 13.25 -22.85 -6.43
CA TRP A 344 13.06 -23.77 -7.55
C TRP A 344 14.26 -23.89 -8.47
N SER A 345 15.33 -23.14 -8.18
CA SER A 345 16.51 -23.07 -9.06
C SER A 345 17.18 -24.43 -9.27
N ASP A 346 17.39 -25.20 -8.20
CA ASP A 346 18.09 -26.48 -8.29
C ASP A 346 17.23 -27.54 -8.98
N PHE A 347 15.91 -27.53 -8.72
CA PHE A 347 14.98 -28.37 -9.49
C PHE A 347 15.02 -28.05 -10.98
N LEU A 348 15.00 -26.78 -11.36
CA LEU A 348 15.05 -26.37 -12.77
C LEU A 348 16.39 -26.76 -13.42
N LYS A 349 17.51 -26.55 -12.72
CA LYS A 349 18.84 -27.00 -13.20
C LYS A 349 18.87 -28.51 -13.45
N ALA A 350 18.33 -29.29 -12.51
CA ALA A 350 18.28 -30.76 -12.66
C ALA A 350 17.41 -31.17 -13.86
N GLN A 351 16.25 -30.53 -14.05
CA GLN A 351 15.38 -30.81 -15.19
C GLN A 351 15.99 -30.40 -16.54
N LEU A 352 16.76 -29.33 -16.59
CA LEU A 352 17.46 -28.92 -17.80
C LEU A 352 18.65 -29.85 -18.13
N ALA A 353 19.32 -30.37 -17.09
CA ALA A 353 20.44 -31.33 -17.27
C ALA A 353 19.95 -32.73 -17.64
N GLN A 354 18.84 -33.17 -17.05
CA GLN A 354 18.22 -34.48 -17.27
C GLN A 354 16.70 -34.36 -17.29
N PRO A 355 16.08 -33.97 -18.41
CA PRO A 355 14.65 -33.75 -18.50
C PRO A 355 13.85 -35.02 -18.19
N THR A 356 12.90 -34.97 -17.28
CA THR A 356 11.94 -36.03 -17.05
C THR A 356 10.98 -36.20 -18.23
N ILE A 357 10.69 -35.08 -18.92
CA ILE A 357 9.88 -35.06 -20.15
C ILE A 357 10.73 -34.42 -21.22
N SER A 358 11.07 -35.20 -22.26
CA SER A 358 11.82 -34.71 -23.44
C SER A 358 10.87 -34.16 -24.48
N ALA A 359 11.22 -33.02 -25.09
CA ALA A 359 10.50 -32.50 -26.24
C ALA A 359 10.75 -33.42 -27.45
N ALA A 360 9.70 -33.97 -28.03
CA ALA A 360 9.78 -34.65 -29.31
C ALA A 360 9.81 -33.59 -30.44
N LEU A 361 11.00 -33.04 -30.67
CA LEU A 361 11.25 -32.18 -31.85
C LEU A 361 11.77 -33.05 -32.95
N THR A 362 11.05 -33.12 -34.07
CA THR A 362 11.48 -33.72 -35.36
C THR A 362 12.19 -32.68 -36.17
#